data_8331f1ad2ec61ae983bc788979ddbd50
#
_entry.id   8331f1ad2ec61ae983bc788979ddbd50
#
_cell.length_a   1.000
_cell.length_b   1.000
_cell.length_c   1.000
_cell.angle_alpha   90.00
_cell.angle_beta   90.00
_cell.angle_gamma   90.00
#
_symmetry.space_group_name_H-M   'P 1'
#
loop_
_entity.id
_entity.type
_entity.pdbx_description
1 polymer ?
#
loop_
_entity_poly.entity_id
_entity_poly.type
_entity_poly.pdbx_seq_one_letter_code
_entity_poly.pdbx_strand_id
1 'polypeptide(L)'
;MTDNDNKASQNKAEDAPTNLYKTLFFVTAPITAILAGACVWMGVQLSSTSPASQATPAATPTAAAQMPQNSETAAPSQTNANNLEIMKSFVRHQADDPQAKGDINAPVTMVLFSDFACPYCTKYAQEVDPALADLVADGTLRVEWYDLAQITETSPLAAQAGIAAGEQGKFWEFHDAVYAAADPTGHPQYSEQALVDFAAQAGVPDLDKFRETMLSDHTVSKVK
;
A
#
# COMPACT_ATOMS: atom_id res chain seq x y z
N MET A 1 39.35 -12.28 -60.83
CA MET A 1 38.20 -13.00 -61.41
C MET A 1 37.53 -13.73 -60.25
N THR A 2 36.39 -13.39 -59.72
CA THR A 2 35.29 -12.51 -60.11
C THR A 2 34.56 -12.12 -58.81
N ASP A 3 34.29 -10.83 -58.69
CA ASP A 3 33.30 -10.24 -57.78
C ASP A 3 31.87 -10.77 -58.09
N ASN A 4 31.02 -10.54 -57.14
CA ASN A 4 29.56 -10.65 -57.10
C ASN A 4 29.01 -11.90 -56.41
N ASP A 5 28.58 -11.65 -55.16
CA ASP A 5 27.19 -11.95 -54.74
C ASP A 5 27.04 -11.55 -53.24
N ASN A 6 26.90 -10.25 -53.01
CA ASN A 6 26.47 -9.76 -51.69
C ASN A 6 25.52 -8.58 -51.88
N LYS A 7 24.32 -8.89 -52.37
CA LYS A 7 23.27 -7.85 -52.46
C LYS A 7 21.87 -8.47 -52.50
N ALA A 8 21.45 -9.06 -51.39
CA ALA A 8 20.02 -9.33 -51.16
C ALA A 8 19.77 -9.78 -49.70
N SER A 9 19.80 -8.85 -48.75
CA SER A 9 19.07 -9.02 -47.50
C SER A 9 19.04 -7.72 -46.69
N GLN A 10 18.59 -6.64 -47.32
CA GLN A 10 18.13 -5.47 -46.61
C GLN A 10 16.77 -5.13 -47.17
N ASN A 11 15.74 -5.39 -46.39
CA ASN A 11 14.44 -4.72 -46.36
C ASN A 11 13.37 -5.69 -45.86
N LYS A 12 13.23 -5.76 -44.54
CA LYS A 12 11.93 -6.04 -43.90
C LYS A 12 11.98 -5.69 -42.43
N ALA A 13 11.98 -4.41 -42.17
CA ALA A 13 11.68 -3.87 -40.86
C ALA A 13 10.81 -2.64 -41.09
N GLU A 14 9.52 -2.84 -41.23
CA GLU A 14 8.48 -1.82 -41.07
C GLU A 14 7.16 -2.57 -41.09
N ASP A 15 6.54 -2.57 -39.91
CA ASP A 15 5.12 -2.36 -39.70
C ASP A 15 4.76 -2.82 -38.25
N ALA A 16 5.05 -1.95 -37.31
CA ALA A 16 4.40 -2.03 -35.99
C ALA A 16 3.07 -1.26 -36.08
N PRO A 17 1.93 -1.80 -35.67
CA PRO A 17 0.66 -1.09 -35.69
C PRO A 17 0.57 -0.11 -34.53
N THR A 18 1.08 1.09 -34.73
CA THR A 18 0.73 2.27 -33.95
C THR A 18 -0.62 2.79 -34.43
N ASN A 19 -1.71 2.51 -33.74
CA ASN A 19 -2.92 3.36 -33.74
C ASN A 19 -4.19 2.68 -33.20
N LEU A 20 -4.07 1.77 -32.18
CA LEU A 20 -5.27 1.21 -31.58
C LEU A 20 -5.89 2.13 -30.50
N TYR A 21 -5.15 3.10 -29.98
CA TYR A 21 -5.63 3.98 -28.90
C TYR A 21 -6.39 5.21 -29.37
N LYS A 22 -6.25 5.61 -30.65
CA LYS A 22 -6.95 6.79 -31.19
C LYS A 22 -8.38 6.53 -31.63
N THR A 23 -8.78 5.28 -31.79
CA THR A 23 -10.14 4.94 -32.27
C THR A 23 -11.10 4.67 -31.10
N LEU A 24 -10.62 4.48 -29.86
CA LEU A 24 -11.48 4.22 -28.69
C LEU A 24 -12.00 5.50 -28.03
N PHE A 25 -11.39 6.67 -28.30
CA PHE A 25 -11.77 7.94 -27.66
C PHE A 25 -12.96 8.65 -28.27
N PHE A 26 -13.42 8.25 -29.46
CA PHE A 26 -14.50 8.94 -30.19
C PHE A 26 -15.88 8.28 -30.04
N VAL A 27 -16.01 7.13 -29.41
CA VAL A 27 -17.29 6.40 -29.32
C VAL A 27 -17.97 6.55 -27.94
N THR A 28 -17.30 7.04 -26.90
CA THR A 28 -17.87 7.13 -25.55
C THR A 28 -18.37 8.51 -25.13
N ALA A 29 -18.21 9.54 -25.96
CA ALA A 29 -18.60 10.91 -25.61
C ALA A 29 -20.10 11.27 -25.69
N PRO A 30 -20.99 10.57 -26.45
CA PRO A 30 -22.39 10.98 -26.52
C PRO A 30 -23.35 10.29 -25.55
N ILE A 31 -22.91 9.33 -24.72
CA ILE A 31 -23.85 8.55 -23.86
C ILE A 31 -24.06 9.19 -22.48
N THR A 32 -23.15 10.04 -22.00
CA THR A 32 -23.26 10.67 -20.68
C THR A 32 -24.17 11.90 -20.60
N ALA A 33 -24.60 12.45 -21.74
CA ALA A 33 -25.48 13.64 -21.76
C ALA A 33 -26.98 13.33 -21.63
N ILE A 34 -27.42 12.07 -21.73
CA ILE A 34 -28.86 11.71 -21.73
C ILE A 34 -29.36 11.28 -20.33
N LEU A 35 -28.48 10.92 -19.41
CA LEU A 35 -28.88 10.47 -18.06
C LEU A 35 -28.96 11.57 -16.99
N ALA A 36 -28.54 12.79 -17.28
CA ALA A 36 -28.64 13.92 -16.35
C ALA A 36 -30.00 14.66 -16.41
N GLY A 37 -30.85 14.37 -17.39
CA GLY A 37 -32.15 15.05 -17.57
C GLY A 37 -33.34 14.42 -16.84
N ALA A 38 -33.23 13.20 -16.34
CA ALA A 38 -34.34 12.45 -15.78
C ALA A 38 -34.52 12.58 -14.24
N CYS A 39 -33.55 13.12 -13.52
CA CYS A 39 -33.60 13.22 -12.05
C CYS A 39 -34.18 14.52 -11.50
N VAL A 40 -34.47 15.51 -12.33
CA VAL A 40 -34.97 16.83 -11.85
C VAL A 40 -36.52 16.90 -11.84
N TRP A 41 -37.23 15.93 -12.44
CA TRP A 41 -38.70 16.00 -12.56
C TRP A 41 -39.47 15.17 -11.52
N MET A 42 -38.84 14.52 -10.56
CA MET A 42 -39.51 13.68 -9.54
C MET A 42 -39.44 14.23 -8.11
N GLY A 43 -39.04 15.46 -7.93
CA GLY A 43 -38.79 16.11 -6.61
C GLY A 43 -39.89 17.07 -6.10
N VAL A 44 -41.05 17.21 -6.76
CA VAL A 44 -42.10 18.15 -6.35
C VAL A 44 -43.44 17.46 -6.33
N GLN A 45 -43.75 16.67 -5.34
CA GLN A 45 -45.08 16.32 -4.89
C GLN A 45 -44.98 15.48 -3.60
N LEU A 46 -44.84 16.08 -2.45
CA LEU A 46 -45.29 15.51 -1.15
C LEU A 46 -45.09 16.60 -0.07
N SER A 47 -46.00 17.56 -0.13
CA SER A 47 -46.24 18.43 1.02
C SER A 47 -47.74 18.44 1.27
N SER A 48 -48.11 18.21 2.52
CA SER A 48 -49.40 18.39 3.13
C SER A 48 -50.20 17.10 3.44
N THR A 49 -50.00 16.67 4.69
CA THR A 49 -51.13 16.44 5.61
C THR A 49 -50.61 16.25 7.04
N SER A 50 -50.79 17.24 7.90
CA SER A 50 -50.84 17.07 9.34
C SER A 50 -52.23 16.59 9.72
N PRO A 51 -52.42 15.77 10.75
CA PRO A 51 -53.44 16.01 11.71
C PRO A 51 -52.92 16.20 13.13
N ALA A 52 -53.66 17.07 13.81
CA ALA A 52 -53.46 17.62 15.11
C ALA A 52 -53.55 16.62 16.28
N SER A 53 -52.81 16.96 17.30
CA SER A 53 -53.20 17.02 18.72
C SER A 53 -53.79 15.76 19.37
N GLN A 54 -53.01 15.17 20.29
CA GLN A 54 -53.52 14.76 21.61
C GLN A 54 -52.45 14.96 22.69
N ALA A 55 -52.70 15.88 23.59
CA ALA A 55 -51.96 16.09 24.82
C ALA A 55 -52.40 15.05 25.87
N THR A 56 -51.43 14.49 26.60
CA THR A 56 -51.56 13.97 27.98
C THR A 56 -50.27 13.33 28.47
N PRO A 57 -49.96 13.18 29.76
CA PRO A 57 -49.61 14.22 30.73
C PRO A 57 -48.17 14.13 31.20
N ALA A 58 -47.72 15.11 31.95
CA ALA A 58 -46.42 15.25 32.57
C ALA A 58 -45.96 14.01 33.33
N ALA A 59 -44.85 13.42 32.93
CA ALA A 59 -44.03 12.51 33.74
C ALA A 59 -42.83 13.29 34.28
N THR A 60 -42.68 13.25 35.57
CA THR A 60 -41.64 13.77 36.45
C THR A 60 -40.24 13.55 35.90
N PRO A 61 -39.30 14.51 36.00
CA PRO A 61 -37.91 14.28 35.62
C PRO A 61 -37.28 13.31 36.60
N THR A 62 -37.14 12.07 36.18
CA THR A 62 -36.29 11.09 36.86
C THR A 62 -34.79 11.43 36.55
N ALA A 63 -34.02 11.51 37.60
CA ALA A 63 -32.61 11.81 37.70
C ALA A 63 -31.79 11.46 36.46
N ALA A 64 -31.10 12.47 35.91
CA ALA A 64 -29.99 12.28 35.00
C ALA A 64 -28.98 11.34 35.67
N ALA A 65 -28.80 10.17 35.07
CA ALA A 65 -27.68 9.30 35.40
C ALA A 65 -26.40 10.07 35.04
N GLN A 66 -25.73 10.58 36.03
CA GLN A 66 -24.37 11.09 35.89
C GLN A 66 -23.49 9.93 35.45
N MET A 67 -23.04 9.97 34.19
CA MET A 67 -21.90 9.17 33.75
C MET A 67 -20.72 9.53 34.68
N PRO A 68 -20.01 8.57 35.25
CA PRO A 68 -18.82 8.85 36.03
C PRO A 68 -17.80 9.52 35.08
N GLN A 69 -17.57 10.81 35.29
CA GLN A 69 -16.39 11.48 34.77
C GLN A 69 -15.19 10.93 35.56
N ASN A 70 -14.62 9.86 35.05
CA ASN A 70 -13.33 9.38 35.54
C ASN A 70 -12.26 10.27 34.92
N SER A 71 -12.09 11.50 35.45
CA SER A 71 -10.90 12.33 35.24
C SER A 71 -9.80 11.78 36.13
N GLU A 72 -9.41 10.55 35.86
CA GLU A 72 -8.21 10.01 36.47
C GLU A 72 -7.05 10.34 35.57
N THR A 73 -6.34 11.41 35.92
CA THR A 73 -4.95 11.61 35.53
C THR A 73 -4.14 10.57 36.28
N ALA A 74 -4.35 9.31 35.93
CA ALA A 74 -3.56 8.22 36.47
C ALA A 74 -2.15 8.35 35.87
N ALA A 75 -1.17 8.55 36.71
CA ALA A 75 0.23 8.32 36.35
C ALA A 75 0.31 6.95 35.64
N PRO A 76 1.04 6.81 34.53
CA PRO A 76 1.11 5.56 33.80
C PRO A 76 1.54 4.45 34.75
N SER A 77 0.73 3.38 34.84
CA SER A 77 1.08 2.22 35.65
C SER A 77 2.43 1.67 35.15
N GLN A 78 3.22 1.06 36.02
CA GLN A 78 4.53 0.51 35.65
C GLN A 78 4.46 -0.41 34.44
N THR A 79 3.36 -1.13 34.26
CA THR A 79 3.09 -1.95 33.06
C THR A 79 3.05 -1.11 31.78
N ASN A 80 2.42 0.08 31.80
CA ASN A 80 2.38 0.96 30.65
C ASN A 80 3.74 1.58 30.34
N ALA A 81 4.54 1.89 31.35
CA ALA A 81 5.90 2.38 31.17
C ALA A 81 6.82 1.32 30.55
N ASN A 82 6.74 0.07 31.03
CA ASN A 82 7.51 -1.03 30.47
C ASN A 82 7.11 -1.33 29.02
N ASN A 83 5.82 -1.31 28.69
CA ASN A 83 5.33 -1.50 27.32
C ASN A 83 5.83 -0.39 26.39
N LEU A 84 5.85 0.85 26.86
CA LEU A 84 6.36 1.99 26.07
C LEU A 84 7.86 1.82 25.77
N GLU A 85 8.66 1.38 26.74
CA GLU A 85 10.10 1.14 26.51
C GLU A 85 10.33 -0.03 25.53
N ILE A 86 9.52 -1.09 25.59
CA ILE A 86 9.55 -2.17 24.61
C ILE A 86 9.20 -1.63 23.21
N MET A 87 8.14 -0.82 23.07
CA MET A 87 7.77 -0.24 21.79
C MET A 87 8.87 0.67 21.23
N LYS A 88 9.47 1.50 22.07
CA LYS A 88 10.61 2.36 21.67
C LYS A 88 11.83 1.56 21.21
N SER A 89 12.04 0.37 21.77
CA SER A 89 13.18 -0.48 21.39
C SER A 89 13.12 -1.01 19.96
N PHE A 90 11.94 -0.97 19.32
CA PHE A 90 11.78 -1.32 17.91
C PHE A 90 12.13 -0.17 16.96
N VAL A 91 12.24 1.06 17.44
CA VAL A 91 12.63 2.19 16.58
C VAL A 91 14.14 2.07 16.31
N ARG A 92 14.51 1.86 15.04
CA ARG A 92 15.92 1.74 14.63
C ARG A 92 16.63 3.08 14.55
N HIS A 93 15.94 4.09 14.08
CA HIS A 93 16.45 5.47 13.94
C HIS A 93 17.81 5.51 13.23
N GLN A 94 17.93 4.83 12.09
CA GLN A 94 19.13 4.77 11.25
C GLN A 94 18.89 5.59 9.98
N ALA A 95 19.84 6.48 9.65
CA ALA A 95 19.68 7.39 8.51
C ALA A 95 19.73 6.67 7.15
N ASP A 96 20.53 5.60 7.06
CA ASP A 96 20.77 4.79 5.87
C ASP A 96 19.99 3.47 5.84
N ASP A 97 18.94 3.36 6.65
CA ASP A 97 18.08 2.19 6.68
C ASP A 97 17.29 2.04 5.37
N PRO A 98 17.58 1.02 4.54
CA PRO A 98 16.89 0.85 3.26
C PRO A 98 15.40 0.48 3.40
N GLN A 99 15.01 -0.03 4.57
CA GLN A 99 13.63 -0.38 4.91
C GLN A 99 12.90 0.74 5.68
N ALA A 100 13.44 1.96 5.65
CA ALA A 100 12.77 3.12 6.19
C ALA A 100 12.50 4.18 5.13
N LYS A 101 11.41 4.94 5.29
CA LYS A 101 11.08 6.12 4.47
C LYS A 101 10.68 7.30 5.35
N GLY A 102 10.91 8.51 4.88
CA GLY A 102 10.68 9.76 5.63
C GLY A 102 11.94 10.29 6.32
N ASP A 103 11.83 11.50 6.85
CA ASP A 103 12.95 12.20 7.49
C ASP A 103 13.38 11.46 8.78
N ILE A 104 14.69 11.34 8.98
CA ILE A 104 15.27 10.74 10.20
C ILE A 104 14.86 11.53 11.46
N ASN A 105 14.60 12.83 11.33
CA ASN A 105 14.20 13.70 12.43
C ASN A 105 12.69 13.89 12.52
N ALA A 106 11.89 13.09 11.80
CA ALA A 106 10.43 13.17 11.86
C ALA A 106 9.94 13.06 13.32
N PRO A 107 9.00 13.92 13.75
CA PRO A 107 8.48 13.89 15.12
C PRO A 107 7.70 12.61 15.45
N VAL A 108 7.23 11.89 14.42
CA VAL A 108 6.51 10.63 14.57
C VAL A 108 7.23 9.54 13.80
N THR A 109 7.53 8.42 14.48
CA THR A 109 8.03 7.20 13.83
C THR A 109 6.98 6.10 13.95
N MET A 110 6.57 5.56 12.84
CA MET A 110 5.70 4.38 12.75
C MET A 110 6.55 3.14 12.47
N VAL A 111 6.50 2.17 13.37
CA VAL A 111 7.11 0.86 13.14
C VAL A 111 6.04 -0.06 12.56
N LEU A 112 6.26 -0.56 11.35
CA LEU A 112 5.33 -1.39 10.61
C LEU A 112 5.84 -2.82 10.50
N PHE A 113 5.20 -3.75 11.21
CA PHE A 113 5.43 -5.18 11.07
C PHE A 113 4.51 -5.73 9.97
N SER A 114 5.07 -6.33 8.92
CA SER A 114 4.29 -6.69 7.75
C SER A 114 4.86 -7.93 7.04
N ASP A 115 3.98 -8.61 6.30
CA ASP A 115 4.28 -9.79 5.49
C ASP A 115 3.73 -9.58 4.07
N PHE A 116 4.55 -9.78 3.05
CA PHE A 116 4.14 -9.64 1.65
C PHE A 116 3.00 -10.56 1.23
N ALA A 117 2.78 -11.66 1.99
CA ALA A 117 1.70 -12.62 1.72
C ALA A 117 0.44 -12.37 2.58
N CYS A 118 0.41 -11.33 3.40
CA CYS A 118 -0.71 -11.05 4.30
C CYS A 118 -1.76 -10.16 3.60
N PRO A 119 -3.04 -10.60 3.49
CA PRO A 119 -4.08 -9.81 2.82
C PRO A 119 -4.39 -8.48 3.52
N TYR A 120 -4.27 -8.41 4.86
CA TYR A 120 -4.46 -7.15 5.59
C TYR A 120 -3.29 -6.20 5.38
N CYS A 121 -2.06 -6.71 5.23
CA CYS A 121 -0.90 -5.91 4.86
C CYS A 121 -1.04 -5.38 3.43
N THR A 122 -1.59 -6.20 2.51
CA THR A 122 -1.94 -5.77 1.16
C THR A 122 -2.94 -4.61 1.18
N LYS A 123 -4.02 -4.72 1.95
CA LYS A 123 -4.99 -3.62 2.11
C LYS A 123 -4.35 -2.36 2.68
N TYR A 124 -3.51 -2.51 3.69
CA TYR A 124 -2.78 -1.38 4.26
C TYR A 124 -1.93 -0.69 3.19
N ALA A 125 -1.12 -1.44 2.44
CA ALA A 125 -0.24 -0.89 1.41
C ALA A 125 -1.02 -0.23 0.25
N GLN A 126 -2.19 -0.77 -0.12
CA GLN A 126 -3.00 -0.25 -1.23
C GLN A 126 -3.90 0.93 -0.83
N GLU A 127 -4.41 0.96 0.41
CA GLU A 127 -5.45 1.90 0.84
C GLU A 127 -4.96 2.94 1.86
N VAL A 128 -4.07 2.56 2.77
CA VAL A 128 -3.64 3.42 3.89
C VAL A 128 -2.30 4.09 3.62
N ASP A 129 -1.30 3.35 3.16
CA ASP A 129 0.05 3.87 2.93
C ASP A 129 0.07 5.07 1.96
N PRO A 130 -0.70 5.07 0.85
CA PRO A 130 -0.80 6.24 -0.03
C PRO A 130 -1.39 7.48 0.66
N ALA A 131 -2.31 7.28 1.63
CA ALA A 131 -2.90 8.38 2.38
C ALA A 131 -1.92 9.02 3.40
N LEU A 132 -0.83 8.33 3.73
CA LEU A 132 0.24 8.84 4.60
C LEU A 132 1.39 9.50 3.83
N ALA A 133 1.37 9.45 2.49
CA ALA A 133 2.47 9.91 1.65
C ALA A 133 2.83 11.38 1.88
N ASP A 134 1.84 12.25 2.06
CA ASP A 134 2.07 13.67 2.33
C ASP A 134 2.78 13.89 3.67
N LEU A 135 2.44 13.13 4.71
CA LEU A 135 3.10 13.20 6.02
C LEU A 135 4.54 12.69 5.98
N VAL A 136 4.84 11.74 5.11
CA VAL A 136 6.21 11.27 4.86
C VAL A 136 6.99 12.32 4.09
N ALA A 137 6.38 12.92 3.07
CA ALA A 137 7.03 13.91 2.20
C ALA A 137 7.33 15.24 2.92
N ASP A 138 6.47 15.68 3.84
CA ASP A 138 6.64 16.92 4.61
C ASP A 138 7.54 16.73 5.86
N GLY A 139 8.01 15.50 6.11
CA GLY A 139 8.91 15.18 7.22
C GLY A 139 8.19 15.00 8.58
N THR A 140 6.87 14.92 8.60
CA THR A 140 6.08 14.68 9.82
C THR A 140 6.16 13.23 10.26
N LEU A 141 6.19 12.29 9.30
CA LEU A 141 6.16 10.85 9.55
C LEU A 141 7.40 10.16 8.96
N ARG A 142 8.04 9.33 9.78
CA ARG A 142 8.98 8.31 9.36
C ARG A 142 8.34 6.93 9.50
N VAL A 143 8.46 6.08 8.50
CA VAL A 143 8.01 4.67 8.52
C VAL A 143 9.23 3.76 8.52
N GLU A 144 9.28 2.82 9.47
CA GLU A 144 10.32 1.79 9.57
C GLU A 144 9.67 0.41 9.43
N TRP A 145 10.00 -0.30 8.35
CA TRP A 145 9.49 -1.64 8.05
C TRP A 145 10.23 -2.73 8.80
N TYR A 146 9.48 -3.70 9.29
CA TYR A 146 9.98 -4.95 9.84
C TYR A 146 9.30 -6.14 9.15
N ASP A 147 10.10 -7.10 8.71
CA ASP A 147 9.61 -8.33 8.14
C ASP A 147 8.99 -9.23 9.22
N LEU A 148 7.72 -9.60 9.04
CA LEU A 148 6.99 -10.58 9.84
C LEU A 148 6.61 -11.77 8.94
N ALA A 149 7.61 -12.45 8.37
CA ALA A 149 7.51 -13.39 7.27
C ALA A 149 7.04 -14.78 7.71
N GLN A 150 5.74 -14.92 8.06
CA GLN A 150 5.20 -16.16 8.67
C GLN A 150 3.83 -16.61 8.14
N ILE A 151 3.21 -15.85 7.21
CA ILE A 151 1.84 -16.12 6.75
C ILE A 151 1.79 -17.32 5.80
N THR A 152 2.77 -17.46 4.92
CA THR A 152 2.89 -18.58 3.98
C THR A 152 4.30 -19.19 4.01
N GLU A 153 4.45 -20.37 3.42
CA GLU A 153 5.77 -21.02 3.29
C GLU A 153 6.74 -20.19 2.46
N THR A 154 6.23 -19.32 1.58
CA THR A 154 7.05 -18.43 0.72
C THR A 154 7.22 -17.03 1.27
N SER A 155 6.60 -16.67 2.40
CA SER A 155 6.80 -15.38 3.07
C SER A 155 8.26 -15.08 3.36
N PRO A 156 9.07 -16.03 3.87
CA PRO A 156 10.50 -15.77 4.08
C PRO A 156 11.24 -15.40 2.80
N LEU A 157 10.94 -16.07 1.68
CA LEU A 157 11.57 -15.76 0.41
C LEU A 157 11.21 -14.36 -0.10
N ALA A 158 9.95 -13.93 0.09
CA ALA A 158 9.51 -12.59 -0.27
C ALA A 158 10.20 -11.50 0.58
N ALA A 159 10.37 -11.75 1.89
CA ALA A 159 11.12 -10.86 2.77
C ALA A 159 12.60 -10.77 2.39
N GLN A 160 13.24 -11.90 2.05
CA GLN A 160 14.60 -11.95 1.54
C GLN A 160 14.75 -11.12 0.25
N ALA A 161 13.75 -11.19 -0.64
CA ALA A 161 13.71 -10.38 -1.84
C ALA A 161 13.63 -8.87 -1.53
N GLY A 162 12.82 -8.49 -0.56
CA GLY A 162 12.74 -7.10 -0.09
C GLY A 162 14.09 -6.58 0.43
N ILE A 163 14.80 -7.39 1.23
CA ILE A 163 16.15 -7.05 1.71
C ILE A 163 17.12 -6.90 0.53
N ALA A 164 17.08 -7.83 -0.45
CA ALA A 164 17.97 -7.79 -1.61
C ALA A 164 17.71 -6.54 -2.50
N ALA A 165 16.45 -6.14 -2.65
CA ALA A 165 16.09 -4.88 -3.31
C ALA A 165 16.60 -3.68 -2.51
N GLY A 166 16.47 -3.71 -1.18
CA GLY A 166 16.94 -2.66 -0.27
C GLY A 166 18.45 -2.46 -0.31
N GLU A 167 19.26 -3.52 -0.44
CA GLU A 167 20.71 -3.43 -0.59
C GLU A 167 21.14 -2.74 -1.91
N GLN A 168 20.19 -2.59 -2.85
CA GLN A 168 20.37 -1.82 -4.09
C GLN A 168 19.56 -0.51 -4.09
N GLY A 169 19.04 -0.06 -2.93
CA GLY A 169 18.31 1.17 -2.75
C GLY A 169 16.92 1.17 -3.39
N LYS A 170 16.30 -0.02 -3.50
CA LYS A 170 15.01 -0.23 -4.18
C LYS A 170 13.98 -0.99 -3.34
N PHE A 171 14.09 -0.91 -2.00
CA PHE A 171 13.14 -1.60 -1.12
C PHE A 171 11.70 -1.13 -1.34
N TRP A 172 11.48 0.19 -1.33
CA TRP A 172 10.12 0.73 -1.38
C TRP A 172 9.48 0.57 -2.75
N GLU A 173 10.25 0.72 -3.83
CA GLU A 173 9.75 0.45 -5.19
C GLU A 173 9.42 -1.05 -5.38
N PHE A 174 10.21 -1.94 -4.78
CA PHE A 174 9.92 -3.37 -4.77
C PHE A 174 8.67 -3.68 -3.93
N HIS A 175 8.57 -3.12 -2.73
CA HIS A 175 7.40 -3.21 -1.86
C HIS A 175 6.12 -2.80 -2.60
N ASP A 176 6.15 -1.66 -3.26
CA ASP A 176 4.99 -1.13 -3.98
C ASP A 176 4.61 -2.02 -5.18
N ALA A 177 5.59 -2.55 -5.93
CA ALA A 177 5.36 -3.45 -7.05
C ALA A 177 4.70 -4.76 -6.59
N VAL A 178 5.18 -5.36 -5.50
CA VAL A 178 4.63 -6.59 -4.94
C VAL A 178 3.20 -6.39 -4.46
N TYR A 179 2.94 -5.36 -3.65
CA TYR A 179 1.60 -5.13 -3.11
C TYR A 179 0.60 -4.63 -4.15
N ALA A 180 1.03 -3.88 -5.17
CA ALA A 180 0.15 -3.46 -6.27
C ALA A 180 -0.39 -4.66 -7.06
N ALA A 181 0.36 -5.75 -7.15
CA ALA A 181 -0.05 -6.98 -7.84
C ALA A 181 -0.80 -7.98 -6.93
N ALA A 182 -0.76 -7.80 -5.61
CA ALA A 182 -1.34 -8.73 -4.66
C ALA A 182 -2.87 -8.59 -4.57
N ASP A 183 -3.57 -9.73 -4.47
CA ASP A 183 -5.00 -9.75 -4.15
C ASP A 183 -5.19 -9.55 -2.63
N PRO A 184 -5.92 -8.47 -2.20
CA PRO A 184 -6.15 -8.19 -0.79
C PRO A 184 -7.10 -9.18 -0.09
N THR A 185 -7.59 -10.20 -0.81
CA THR A 185 -8.43 -11.26 -0.25
C THR A 185 -7.72 -12.62 -0.19
N GLY A 186 -6.51 -12.72 -0.78
CA GLY A 186 -5.75 -13.94 -0.92
C GLY A 186 -4.46 -13.97 -0.09
N HIS A 187 -3.80 -15.12 -0.11
CA HIS A 187 -2.46 -15.32 0.43
C HIS A 187 -1.54 -15.70 -0.73
N PRO A 188 -0.87 -14.73 -1.37
CA PRO A 188 -0.03 -15.02 -2.52
C PRO A 188 1.13 -15.95 -2.14
N GLN A 189 1.51 -16.80 -3.10
CA GLN A 189 2.69 -17.65 -3.03
C GLN A 189 3.72 -17.11 -4.02
N TYR A 190 4.91 -16.87 -3.55
CA TYR A 190 5.96 -16.27 -4.37
C TYR A 190 6.97 -17.31 -4.82
N SER A 191 7.19 -17.42 -6.14
CA SER A 191 8.35 -18.11 -6.68
C SER A 191 9.54 -17.17 -6.79
N GLU A 192 10.76 -17.72 -6.82
CA GLU A 192 11.97 -16.94 -7.07
C GLU A 192 11.84 -16.09 -8.34
N GLN A 193 11.36 -16.66 -9.45
CA GLN A 193 11.22 -15.93 -10.70
C GLN A 193 10.22 -14.77 -10.59
N ALA A 194 9.08 -14.96 -9.91
CA ALA A 194 8.12 -13.88 -9.71
C ALA A 194 8.73 -12.71 -8.92
N LEU A 195 9.56 -13.00 -7.92
CA LEU A 195 10.26 -11.97 -7.14
C LEU A 195 11.32 -11.23 -7.97
N VAL A 196 12.02 -11.93 -8.87
CA VAL A 196 12.94 -11.30 -9.83
C VAL A 196 12.18 -10.41 -10.82
N ASP A 197 11.01 -10.83 -11.27
CA ASP A 197 10.16 -10.03 -12.17
C ASP A 197 9.67 -8.75 -11.47
N PHE A 198 9.29 -8.81 -10.18
CA PHE A 198 8.97 -7.63 -9.37
C PHE A 198 10.18 -6.73 -9.16
N ALA A 199 11.38 -7.30 -8.94
CA ALA A 199 12.61 -6.53 -8.81
C ALA A 199 12.94 -5.77 -10.12
N ALA A 200 12.75 -6.41 -11.27
CA ALA A 200 12.89 -5.76 -12.57
C ALA A 200 11.88 -4.62 -12.74
N GLN A 201 10.62 -4.84 -12.36
CA GLN A 201 9.57 -3.83 -12.40
C GLN A 201 9.88 -2.63 -11.46
N ALA A 202 10.45 -2.91 -10.29
CA ALA A 202 10.90 -1.91 -9.32
C ALA A 202 12.15 -1.13 -9.76
N GLY A 203 12.79 -1.54 -10.86
CA GLY A 203 14.01 -0.92 -11.35
C GLY A 203 15.25 -1.24 -10.52
N VAL A 204 15.31 -2.46 -9.94
CA VAL A 204 16.54 -2.96 -9.30
C VAL A 204 17.67 -3.03 -10.33
N PRO A 205 18.82 -2.37 -10.10
CA PRO A 205 19.82 -2.19 -11.15
C PRO A 205 20.50 -3.48 -11.63
N ASP A 206 20.72 -4.43 -10.72
CA ASP A 206 21.43 -5.69 -10.97
C ASP A 206 20.62 -6.87 -10.48
N LEU A 207 19.93 -7.55 -11.42
CA LEU A 207 19.03 -8.67 -11.11
C LEU A 207 19.81 -9.96 -10.75
N ASP A 208 21.01 -10.13 -11.25
CA ASP A 208 21.84 -11.29 -10.89
C ASP A 208 22.32 -11.14 -9.44
N LYS A 209 22.82 -9.96 -9.07
CA LYS A 209 23.15 -9.63 -7.70
C LYS A 209 21.94 -9.71 -6.78
N PHE A 210 20.77 -9.23 -7.21
CA PHE A 210 19.52 -9.34 -6.45
C PHE A 210 19.22 -10.81 -6.12
N ARG A 211 19.28 -11.71 -7.11
CA ARG A 211 19.02 -13.15 -6.92
C ARG A 211 20.06 -13.78 -5.98
N GLU A 212 21.33 -13.47 -6.16
CA GLU A 212 22.41 -13.96 -5.29
C GLU A 212 22.19 -13.49 -3.84
N THR A 213 21.92 -12.20 -3.63
CA THR A 213 21.65 -11.64 -2.30
C THR A 213 20.40 -12.25 -1.67
N MET A 214 19.30 -12.37 -2.41
CA MET A 214 18.03 -12.94 -1.93
C MET A 214 18.23 -14.35 -1.38
N LEU A 215 19.04 -15.18 -2.05
CA LEU A 215 19.26 -16.58 -1.68
C LEU A 215 20.46 -16.78 -0.73
N SER A 216 21.16 -15.72 -0.34
CA SER A 216 22.35 -15.82 0.50
C SER A 216 22.02 -16.20 1.94
N ASP A 217 22.91 -16.94 2.61
CA ASP A 217 22.80 -17.27 4.03
C ASP A 217 22.68 -16.02 4.91
N HIS A 218 23.34 -14.92 4.50
CA HIS A 218 23.26 -13.64 5.19
C HIS A 218 21.80 -13.13 5.22
N THR A 219 21.12 -13.09 4.08
CA THR A 219 19.74 -12.61 3.98
C THR A 219 18.76 -13.58 4.64
N VAL A 220 18.95 -14.90 4.45
CA VAL A 220 18.16 -15.95 5.13
C VAL A 220 18.23 -15.79 6.64
N SER A 221 19.39 -15.45 7.21
CA SER A 221 19.56 -15.27 8.65
C SER A 221 18.87 -14.04 9.21
N LYS A 222 18.65 -13.01 8.39
CA LYS A 222 17.96 -11.76 8.80
C LYS A 222 16.44 -11.94 8.94
N VAL A 223 15.85 -12.89 8.22
CA VAL A 223 14.39 -13.11 8.15
C VAL A 223 13.87 -14.12 9.19
N LYS A 224 14.73 -14.74 9.99
CA LYS A 224 14.38 -15.77 10.99
C LYS A 224 13.77 -15.21 12.25
#